data_127589ad666ea37db8fc00f55bcf2b32
#
_entry.id   127589ad666ea37db8fc00f55bcf2b32
#
_cell.length_a   1.000
_cell.length_b   1.000
_cell.length_c   1.000
_cell.angle_alpha   90.00
_cell.angle_beta   90.00
_cell.angle_gamma   90.00
#
_symmetry.space_group_name_H-M   'P 1'
#
loop_
_entity.id
_entity.type
_entity.pdbx_description
1 polymer ?
#
loop_
_entity_poly.entity_id
_entity_poly.type
_entity_poly.pdbx_seq_one_letter_code
_entity_poly.pdbx_strand_id
1 'polypeptide(L)'
;MWTTRIIGDAGIPALTVTDGPNGARGAGLMGTGTPTACIPAGSVLGSTWNPTLMEELGVLLAEESIAKGAHVLLAPTINLHRNPLGGRNFECYSEDPYLTGTLAAGYINGVQSQHVAVTAKHFVANDSEFERNSIDSQVDERTLREVYLLPFEHAVKDGNAWGIMSSYNRINGTFASEHEWLLKTVLREQWGFDGFVVSDWFAARSTGPSIKAGLSLEMPGKGQWYGTERIIEAIENDECTESELDEIVKDMLRLMQRTNAFNGVGGGKEKQIDSAEHRELIRHAATEGTVLIKNDGVLPLNPDAFETLALIGPNARSAKIMGGGSAGVRSYRNVSPLSALAERTNPVSYTHLTLPTKA
;
A
#
# COMPACT_ATOMS: atom_id res chain seq x y z
N MET A 1 -0.36 5.99 13.04
CA MET A 1 1.02 5.53 12.81
C MET A 1 1.41 4.56 13.90
N TRP A 2 2.36 3.72 13.61
CA TRP A 2 2.99 2.81 14.56
C TRP A 2 4.46 3.14 14.64
N THR A 3 5.05 2.94 15.82
CA THR A 3 6.44 3.34 16.06
C THR A 3 7.14 2.23 16.81
N THR A 4 8.32 1.83 16.32
CA THR A 4 9.17 0.87 17.04
C THR A 4 9.75 1.51 18.32
N ARG A 5 10.27 0.67 19.22
CA ARG A 5 10.89 1.14 20.46
C ARG A 5 12.25 1.79 20.17
N ILE A 6 12.58 2.85 20.87
CA ILE A 6 13.94 3.39 20.96
C ILE A 6 14.76 2.49 21.88
N ILE A 7 15.99 2.13 21.46
CA ILE A 7 16.97 1.42 22.31
C ILE A 7 18.14 2.38 22.51
N GLY A 8 17.98 3.28 23.51
CA GLY A 8 18.91 4.39 23.72
C GLY A 8 20.35 3.98 23.99
N ASP A 9 20.54 2.94 24.82
CA ASP A 9 21.88 2.43 25.16
C ASP A 9 22.64 1.86 23.95
N ALA A 10 21.93 1.43 22.92
CA ALA A 10 22.51 0.96 21.65
C ALA A 10 22.51 2.03 20.56
N GLY A 11 22.00 3.23 20.81
CA GLY A 11 21.88 4.28 19.80
C GLY A 11 20.89 3.97 18.68
N ILE A 12 19.94 3.05 18.91
CA ILE A 12 18.95 2.64 17.89
C ILE A 12 17.71 3.53 18.00
N PRO A 13 17.39 4.31 16.94
CA PRO A 13 16.23 5.20 16.91
C PRO A 13 14.93 4.42 16.70
N ALA A 14 13.80 5.11 16.93
CA ALA A 14 12.50 4.59 16.55
C ALA A 14 12.28 4.71 15.04
N LEU A 15 11.65 3.70 14.45
CA LEU A 15 11.07 3.77 13.11
C LEU A 15 9.58 4.06 13.22
N THR A 16 9.09 4.96 12.39
CA THR A 16 7.67 5.28 12.30
C THR A 16 7.13 4.79 10.96
N VAL A 17 6.04 4.04 11.00
CA VAL A 17 5.37 3.51 9.81
C VAL A 17 3.98 4.11 9.65
N THR A 18 3.59 4.39 8.43
CA THR A 18 2.24 4.86 8.07
C THR A 18 1.62 3.96 7.01
N ASP A 19 0.32 3.73 7.11
CA ASP A 19 -0.42 3.06 6.06
C ASP A 19 -0.86 4.04 4.98
N GLY A 20 -1.27 3.53 3.84
CA GLY A 20 -1.96 4.28 2.82
C GLY A 20 -1.41 4.12 1.42
N PRO A 21 -1.89 3.13 0.63
CA PRO A 21 -1.51 2.96 -0.76
C PRO A 21 -1.94 4.14 -1.65
N ASN A 22 -2.95 4.88 -1.24
CA ASN A 22 -3.50 6.03 -1.97
C ASN A 22 -3.28 7.38 -1.26
N GLY A 23 -2.44 7.41 -0.23
CA GLY A 23 -2.11 8.61 0.55
C GLY A 23 -1.52 8.26 1.91
N ALA A 24 -0.58 9.05 2.41
CA ALA A 24 0.03 8.82 3.73
C ALA A 24 -0.97 9.13 4.85
N ARG A 25 -1.54 8.09 5.47
CA ARG A 25 -2.62 8.23 6.46
C ARG A 25 -2.23 9.01 7.72
N GLY A 26 -1.00 8.85 8.18
CA GLY A 26 -0.55 9.43 9.43
C GLY A 26 -1.11 8.70 10.67
N ALA A 27 -1.22 9.40 11.80
CA ALA A 27 -1.63 8.83 13.09
C ALA A 27 -3.12 8.52 13.19
N GLY A 28 -3.95 9.04 12.29
CA GLY A 28 -5.40 8.82 12.31
C GLY A 28 -5.79 7.37 12.02
N LEU A 29 -6.89 6.93 12.65
CA LEU A 29 -7.52 5.67 12.30
C LEU A 29 -8.59 5.92 11.22
N MET A 30 -8.59 5.09 10.17
CA MET A 30 -9.65 5.05 9.14
C MET A 30 -10.06 6.44 8.60
N GLY A 31 -9.09 7.29 8.28
CA GLY A 31 -9.35 8.60 7.68
C GLY A 31 -9.65 9.74 8.67
N THR A 32 -9.30 9.61 9.95
CA THR A 32 -9.51 10.68 10.97
C THR A 32 -8.25 11.53 11.24
N GLY A 33 -7.10 11.21 10.62
CA GLY A 33 -5.82 11.90 10.85
C GLY A 33 -5.73 13.30 10.24
N THR A 34 -4.51 13.85 10.27
CA THR A 34 -4.16 15.07 9.56
C THR A 34 -4.40 14.89 8.06
N PRO A 35 -5.03 15.85 7.37
CA PRO A 35 -5.27 15.72 5.93
C PRO A 35 -4.00 15.44 5.13
N THR A 36 -4.15 14.71 4.03
CA THR A 36 -3.09 14.29 3.14
C THR A 36 -3.55 14.34 1.68
N ALA A 37 -2.62 14.32 0.74
CA ALA A 37 -2.93 14.03 -0.64
C ALA A 37 -3.62 12.65 -0.74
N CYS A 38 -4.63 12.55 -1.59
CA CYS A 38 -5.29 11.29 -1.92
C CYS A 38 -5.18 11.10 -3.44
N ILE A 39 -4.26 10.25 -3.87
CA ILE A 39 -4.12 9.88 -5.27
C ILE A 39 -5.24 8.95 -5.70
N PRO A 40 -5.51 8.81 -7.01
CA PRO A 40 -6.54 7.89 -7.49
C PRO A 40 -6.38 6.47 -6.95
N ALA A 41 -7.48 5.73 -6.87
CA ALA A 41 -7.48 4.33 -6.45
C ALA A 41 -6.58 3.47 -7.35
N GLY A 42 -6.01 2.41 -6.80
CA GLY A 42 -5.08 1.53 -7.52
C GLY A 42 -5.62 1.06 -8.87
N SER A 43 -6.90 0.69 -8.94
CA SER A 43 -7.56 0.29 -10.19
C SER A 43 -7.62 1.39 -11.25
N VAL A 44 -7.70 2.66 -10.84
CA VAL A 44 -7.63 3.81 -11.77
C VAL A 44 -6.18 4.03 -12.22
N LEU A 45 -5.24 3.93 -11.31
CA LEU A 45 -3.81 4.03 -11.63
C LEU A 45 -3.36 2.90 -12.56
N GLY A 46 -3.88 1.68 -12.35
CA GLY A 46 -3.67 0.55 -13.26
C GLY A 46 -4.10 0.83 -14.69
N SER A 47 -5.18 1.61 -14.89
CA SER A 47 -5.69 1.95 -16.22
C SER A 47 -4.83 2.97 -16.97
N THR A 48 -3.87 3.62 -16.33
CA THR A 48 -2.95 4.57 -16.99
C THR A 48 -1.89 3.88 -17.84
N TRP A 49 -1.48 2.67 -17.47
CA TRP A 49 -0.36 1.93 -18.07
C TRP A 49 0.95 2.74 -18.10
N ASN A 50 1.11 3.68 -17.19
CA ASN A 50 2.19 4.66 -17.19
C ASN A 50 3.10 4.52 -15.95
N PRO A 51 4.20 3.76 -16.04
CA PRO A 51 5.12 3.60 -14.91
C PRO A 51 5.86 4.89 -14.54
N THR A 52 6.06 5.82 -15.47
CA THR A 52 6.67 7.11 -15.19
C THR A 52 5.75 7.98 -14.31
N LEU A 53 4.45 8.01 -14.61
CA LEU A 53 3.47 8.67 -13.77
C LEU A 53 3.41 8.04 -12.36
N MET A 54 3.57 6.70 -12.27
CA MET A 54 3.63 6.03 -10.98
C MET A 54 4.85 6.45 -10.17
N GLU A 55 5.99 6.70 -10.81
CA GLU A 55 7.20 7.21 -10.15
C GLU A 55 6.98 8.64 -9.62
N GLU A 56 6.39 9.53 -10.40
CA GLU A 56 6.04 10.89 -9.97
C GLU A 56 5.06 10.89 -8.78
N LEU A 57 4.04 10.03 -8.82
CA LEU A 57 3.11 9.83 -7.70
C LEU A 57 3.80 9.23 -6.48
N GLY A 58 4.79 8.37 -6.69
CA GLY A 58 5.64 7.82 -5.62
C GLY A 58 6.40 8.92 -4.89
N VAL A 59 7.00 9.87 -5.61
CA VAL A 59 7.67 11.04 -5.01
C VAL A 59 6.69 11.86 -4.17
N LEU A 60 5.51 12.17 -4.69
CA LEU A 60 4.45 12.87 -3.96
C LEU A 60 4.10 12.15 -2.65
N LEU A 61 3.91 10.83 -2.69
CA LEU A 61 3.57 10.04 -1.51
C LEU A 61 4.71 9.98 -0.48
N ALA A 62 5.95 10.02 -0.93
CA ALA A 62 7.10 10.13 -0.03
C ALA A 62 7.12 11.49 0.68
N GLU A 63 6.89 12.58 -0.02
CA GLU A 63 6.79 13.93 0.59
C GLU A 63 5.68 14.00 1.64
N GLU A 64 4.50 13.44 1.33
CA GLU A 64 3.40 13.32 2.28
C GLU A 64 3.76 12.43 3.48
N SER A 65 4.51 11.34 3.27
CA SER A 65 4.99 10.46 4.35
C SER A 65 5.99 11.16 5.25
N ILE A 66 6.92 11.92 4.69
CA ILE A 66 7.88 12.75 5.42
C ILE A 66 7.13 13.81 6.23
N ALA A 67 6.12 14.46 5.65
CA ALA A 67 5.28 15.43 6.35
C ALA A 67 4.51 14.82 7.54
N LYS A 68 4.23 13.52 7.50
CA LYS A 68 3.68 12.77 8.64
C LYS A 68 4.75 12.30 9.64
N GLY A 69 6.03 12.49 9.34
CA GLY A 69 7.15 11.98 10.14
C GLY A 69 7.35 10.48 10.02
N ALA A 70 6.87 9.86 8.94
CA ALA A 70 7.00 8.44 8.69
C ALA A 70 8.29 8.12 7.92
N HIS A 71 8.91 6.99 8.27
CA HIS A 71 10.07 6.41 7.58
C HIS A 71 9.65 5.36 6.56
N VAL A 72 8.49 4.74 6.79
CA VAL A 72 7.99 3.62 5.98
C VAL A 72 6.55 3.87 5.59
N LEU A 73 6.25 3.74 4.32
CA LEU A 73 4.91 3.70 3.75
C LEU A 73 4.53 2.24 3.48
N LEU A 74 3.44 1.76 4.10
CA LEU A 74 2.92 0.39 3.94
C LEU A 74 2.13 0.28 2.63
N ALA A 75 2.83 0.33 1.53
CA ALA A 75 2.35 0.37 0.14
C ALA A 75 3.52 0.02 -0.81
N PRO A 76 3.24 -0.30 -2.09
CA PRO A 76 1.94 -0.43 -2.74
C PRO A 76 1.23 -1.75 -2.45
N THR A 77 -0.09 -1.82 -2.75
CA THR A 77 -0.85 -3.08 -2.72
C THR A 77 -0.87 -3.67 -4.13
N ILE A 78 -0.23 -4.83 -4.29
CA ILE A 78 0.07 -5.45 -5.60
C ILE A 78 -0.45 -6.88 -5.72
N ASN A 79 -1.48 -7.25 -4.95
CA ASN A 79 -2.29 -8.42 -5.23
C ASN A 79 -3.12 -8.20 -6.51
N LEU A 80 -3.67 -9.26 -7.08
CA LEU A 80 -4.33 -9.23 -8.38
C LEU A 80 -5.86 -9.10 -8.26
N HIS A 81 -6.49 -8.50 -9.27
CA HIS A 81 -7.94 -8.50 -9.44
C HIS A 81 -8.42 -9.90 -9.85
N ARG A 82 -8.35 -10.86 -8.93
CA ARG A 82 -8.64 -12.27 -9.19
C ARG A 82 -10.13 -12.55 -9.34
N ASN A 83 -10.97 -11.80 -8.59
CA ASN A 83 -12.40 -11.90 -8.60
C ASN A 83 -12.99 -10.48 -8.51
N PRO A 84 -13.99 -10.10 -9.33
CA PRO A 84 -14.60 -8.77 -9.27
C PRO A 84 -15.25 -8.43 -7.92
N LEU A 85 -15.57 -9.45 -7.10
CA LEU A 85 -16.08 -9.28 -5.74
C LEU A 85 -14.96 -9.18 -4.67
N GLY A 86 -13.70 -9.11 -5.06
CA GLY A 86 -12.58 -8.93 -4.15
C GLY A 86 -12.70 -7.62 -3.38
N GLY A 87 -12.76 -7.67 -2.06
CA GLY A 87 -13.03 -6.50 -1.20
C GLY A 87 -11.96 -5.42 -1.23
N ARG A 88 -10.75 -5.74 -1.72
CA ARG A 88 -9.60 -4.82 -1.81
C ARG A 88 -9.14 -4.55 -3.25
N ASN A 89 -9.93 -4.92 -4.26
CA ASN A 89 -9.59 -4.65 -5.67
C ASN A 89 -9.34 -3.17 -5.95
N PHE A 90 -10.04 -2.26 -5.27
CA PHE A 90 -9.88 -0.82 -5.49
C PHE A 90 -8.45 -0.31 -5.23
N GLU A 91 -7.71 -0.94 -4.34
CA GLU A 91 -6.33 -0.54 -4.02
C GLU A 91 -5.26 -1.29 -4.82
N CYS A 92 -5.65 -2.33 -5.59
CA CYS A 92 -4.78 -3.09 -6.48
C CYS A 92 -4.84 -2.52 -7.90
N TYR A 93 -3.80 -2.79 -8.71
CA TYR A 93 -3.67 -2.17 -10.02
C TYR A 93 -4.41 -2.90 -11.13
N SER A 94 -4.24 -4.23 -11.27
CA SER A 94 -4.74 -4.98 -12.41
C SER A 94 -4.96 -6.46 -12.09
N GLU A 95 -5.62 -7.16 -13.01
CA GLU A 95 -5.61 -8.63 -13.07
C GLU A 95 -4.34 -9.16 -13.74
N ASP A 96 -3.66 -8.32 -14.53
CA ASP A 96 -2.41 -8.66 -15.22
C ASP A 96 -1.22 -8.51 -14.26
N PRO A 97 -0.49 -9.60 -13.95
CA PRO A 97 0.62 -9.55 -13.01
C PRO A 97 1.83 -8.77 -13.54
N TYR A 98 2.07 -8.77 -14.85
CA TYR A 98 3.16 -8.02 -15.46
C TYR A 98 2.92 -6.51 -15.36
N LEU A 99 1.71 -6.05 -15.75
CA LEU A 99 1.32 -4.65 -15.62
C LEU A 99 1.37 -4.20 -14.17
N THR A 100 0.83 -5.02 -13.26
CA THR A 100 0.86 -4.74 -11.82
C THR A 100 2.29 -4.56 -11.31
N GLY A 101 3.19 -5.46 -11.69
CA GLY A 101 4.60 -5.40 -11.29
C GLY A 101 5.34 -4.20 -11.86
N THR A 102 5.13 -3.89 -13.14
CA THR A 102 5.76 -2.74 -13.81
C THR A 102 5.34 -1.41 -13.19
N LEU A 103 4.05 -1.24 -12.91
CA LEU A 103 3.54 -0.03 -12.24
C LEU A 103 4.02 0.06 -10.79
N ALA A 104 4.08 -1.07 -10.10
CA ALA A 104 4.61 -1.13 -8.74
C ALA A 104 6.09 -0.72 -8.67
N ALA A 105 6.91 -1.15 -9.63
CA ALA A 105 8.32 -0.76 -9.69
C ALA A 105 8.48 0.76 -9.83
N GLY A 106 7.71 1.42 -10.69
CA GLY A 106 7.70 2.89 -10.79
C GLY A 106 7.31 3.56 -9.48
N TYR A 107 6.21 3.13 -8.87
CA TYR A 107 5.77 3.64 -7.55
C TYR A 107 6.87 3.49 -6.47
N ILE A 108 7.49 2.33 -6.39
CA ILE A 108 8.55 2.02 -5.42
C ILE A 108 9.76 2.91 -5.64
N ASN A 109 10.23 3.05 -6.88
CA ASN A 109 11.35 3.89 -7.23
C ASN A 109 11.10 5.35 -6.82
N GLY A 110 9.92 5.88 -7.11
CA GLY A 110 9.53 7.23 -6.72
C GLY A 110 9.55 7.43 -5.21
N VAL A 111 8.91 6.55 -4.44
CA VAL A 111 8.86 6.66 -2.98
C VAL A 111 10.27 6.58 -2.37
N GLN A 112 11.07 5.59 -2.78
CA GLN A 112 12.38 5.33 -2.19
C GLN A 112 13.45 6.35 -2.61
N SER A 113 13.25 7.08 -3.73
CA SER A 113 14.12 8.18 -4.14
C SER A 113 14.21 9.29 -3.09
N GLN A 114 13.20 9.40 -2.22
CA GLN A 114 13.11 10.38 -1.13
C GLN A 114 13.49 9.79 0.25
N HIS A 115 14.17 8.66 0.30
CA HIS A 115 14.54 7.95 1.54
C HIS A 115 13.34 7.51 2.42
N VAL A 116 12.18 7.33 1.85
CA VAL A 116 11.03 6.67 2.49
C VAL A 116 10.97 5.23 1.99
N ALA A 117 10.95 4.27 2.89
CA ALA A 117 10.83 2.87 2.51
C ALA A 117 9.40 2.54 2.10
N VAL A 118 9.25 1.67 1.12
CA VAL A 118 7.98 1.02 0.80
C VAL A 118 7.85 -0.30 1.55
N THR A 119 6.63 -0.84 1.56
CA THR A 119 6.34 -2.21 1.96
C THR A 119 5.33 -2.78 0.98
N ALA A 120 5.82 -3.43 -0.09
CA ALA A 120 4.95 -4.03 -1.09
C ALA A 120 4.13 -5.17 -0.46
N LYS A 121 2.83 -5.21 -0.73
CA LYS A 121 1.89 -6.05 0.01
C LYS A 121 0.78 -6.62 -0.87
N HIS A 122 0.19 -7.76 -0.50
CA HIS A 122 0.49 -8.65 0.62
C HIS A 122 1.10 -9.94 0.07
N PHE A 123 2.29 -10.28 0.46
CA PHE A 123 3.08 -11.39 -0.05
C PHE A 123 2.67 -12.70 0.63
N VAL A 124 1.92 -13.61 -0.01
CA VAL A 124 1.46 -13.63 -1.41
C VAL A 124 0.06 -14.29 -1.49
N ALA A 125 -0.58 -14.17 -2.64
CA ALA A 125 -1.87 -14.80 -2.94
C ALA A 125 -3.00 -14.43 -1.96
N ASN A 126 -3.03 -13.19 -1.48
CA ASN A 126 -4.13 -12.60 -0.69
C ASN A 126 -5.07 -11.82 -1.62
N ASP A 127 -5.63 -12.50 -2.62
CA ASP A 127 -6.53 -11.90 -3.62
C ASP A 127 -8.01 -12.06 -3.24
N SER A 128 -8.28 -12.60 -2.06
CA SER A 128 -9.60 -12.74 -1.45
C SER A 128 -9.56 -12.33 0.01
N GLU A 129 -10.60 -11.60 0.42
CA GLU A 129 -10.78 -11.19 1.82
C GLU A 129 -11.65 -12.16 2.62
N PHE A 130 -12.25 -13.16 1.94
CA PHE A 130 -13.05 -14.20 2.62
C PHE A 130 -12.16 -15.07 3.49
N GLU A 131 -12.45 -15.09 4.79
CA GLU A 131 -11.68 -15.83 5.81
C GLU A 131 -10.16 -15.66 5.71
N ARG A 132 -9.69 -14.50 5.33
CA ARG A 132 -8.27 -14.22 5.01
C ARG A 132 -7.29 -14.64 6.10
N ASN A 133 -7.72 -14.73 7.37
CA ASN A 133 -6.88 -15.14 8.50
C ASN A 133 -6.73 -16.67 8.65
N SER A 134 -7.50 -17.46 7.90
CA SER A 134 -7.57 -18.92 8.01
C SER A 134 -7.52 -19.65 6.68
N ILE A 135 -7.88 -18.99 5.58
CA ILE A 135 -7.89 -19.58 4.23
C ILE A 135 -6.50 -20.11 3.85
N ASP A 136 -6.48 -21.21 3.11
CA ASP A 136 -5.28 -21.78 2.50
C ASP A 136 -5.38 -21.65 0.98
N SER A 137 -4.53 -20.81 0.41
CA SER A 137 -4.41 -20.63 -1.05
C SER A 137 -3.66 -21.81 -1.64
N GLN A 138 -4.41 -22.80 -2.15
CA GLN A 138 -3.87 -23.97 -2.82
C GLN A 138 -3.49 -23.62 -4.26
N VAL A 139 -2.21 -23.62 -4.58
CA VAL A 139 -1.69 -23.20 -5.88
C VAL A 139 -0.42 -23.98 -6.23
N ASP A 140 -0.31 -24.48 -7.46
CA ASP A 140 0.91 -25.13 -7.93
C ASP A 140 2.05 -24.13 -8.10
N GLU A 141 3.29 -24.59 -8.06
CA GLU A 141 4.49 -23.72 -8.08
C GLU A 141 4.58 -22.90 -9.37
N ARG A 142 4.21 -23.45 -10.51
CA ARG A 142 4.25 -22.74 -11.80
C ARG A 142 3.29 -21.55 -11.78
N THR A 143 2.04 -21.79 -11.42
CA THR A 143 1.01 -20.75 -11.29
C THR A 143 1.41 -19.72 -10.24
N LEU A 144 1.98 -20.16 -9.11
CA LEU A 144 2.45 -19.26 -8.07
C LEU A 144 3.53 -18.31 -8.60
N ARG A 145 4.51 -18.83 -9.36
CA ARG A 145 5.61 -18.04 -9.92
C ARG A 145 5.17 -17.13 -11.09
N GLU A 146 4.41 -17.66 -12.02
CA GLU A 146 4.06 -16.93 -13.24
C GLU A 146 2.95 -15.90 -13.04
N VAL A 147 2.15 -16.03 -11.97
CA VAL A 147 1.00 -15.15 -11.71
C VAL A 147 1.16 -14.38 -10.40
N TYR A 148 1.17 -15.06 -9.26
CA TYR A 148 1.05 -14.39 -7.96
C TYR A 148 2.35 -13.78 -7.45
N LEU A 149 3.49 -14.41 -7.74
CA LEU A 149 4.81 -13.94 -7.35
C LEU A 149 5.36 -12.88 -8.32
N LEU A 150 4.95 -12.90 -9.59
CA LEU A 150 5.51 -12.02 -10.62
C LEU A 150 5.45 -10.52 -10.26
N PRO A 151 4.34 -9.95 -9.73
CA PRO A 151 4.34 -8.54 -9.31
C PRO A 151 5.36 -8.22 -8.24
N PHE A 152 5.59 -9.15 -7.31
CA PHE A 152 6.57 -9.00 -6.24
C PHE A 152 8.00 -9.16 -6.75
N GLU A 153 8.23 -10.03 -7.74
CA GLU A 153 9.53 -10.16 -8.40
C GLU A 153 9.93 -8.83 -9.04
N HIS A 154 9.01 -8.18 -9.78
CA HIS A 154 9.23 -6.82 -10.31
C HIS A 154 9.46 -5.79 -9.19
N ALA A 155 8.69 -5.85 -8.12
CA ALA A 155 8.86 -4.94 -6.99
C ALA A 155 10.28 -5.06 -6.38
N VAL A 156 10.84 -6.27 -6.31
CA VAL A 156 12.18 -6.53 -5.77
C VAL A 156 13.25 -6.21 -6.79
N LYS A 157 13.17 -6.75 -8.03
CA LYS A 157 14.25 -6.67 -9.00
C LYS A 157 14.31 -5.34 -9.75
N ASP A 158 13.15 -4.79 -10.10
CA ASP A 158 13.06 -3.56 -10.90
C ASP A 158 12.82 -2.33 -10.01
N GLY A 159 12.04 -2.50 -8.92
CA GLY A 159 11.75 -1.44 -7.95
C GLY A 159 12.72 -1.39 -6.77
N ASN A 160 13.59 -2.39 -6.61
CA ASN A 160 14.51 -2.49 -5.47
C ASN A 160 13.81 -2.23 -4.12
N ALA A 161 12.65 -2.84 -3.90
CA ALA A 161 11.83 -2.64 -2.70
C ALA A 161 12.61 -2.90 -1.42
N TRP A 162 12.50 -2.00 -0.43
CA TRP A 162 13.18 -2.16 0.87
C TRP A 162 12.34 -2.90 1.89
N GLY A 163 11.06 -3.12 1.61
CA GLY A 163 10.16 -3.86 2.49
C GLY A 163 9.10 -4.67 1.73
N ILE A 164 8.77 -5.80 2.34
CA ILE A 164 7.70 -6.71 1.91
C ILE A 164 6.80 -7.01 3.11
N MET A 165 5.49 -7.02 2.93
CA MET A 165 4.53 -7.42 3.96
C MET A 165 3.99 -8.81 3.66
N SER A 166 4.21 -9.76 4.57
CA SER A 166 3.62 -11.11 4.47
C SER A 166 2.10 -11.06 4.65
N SER A 167 1.39 -11.86 3.88
CA SER A 167 -0.08 -11.93 3.91
C SER A 167 -0.63 -12.71 5.09
N TYR A 168 -1.95 -12.67 5.27
CA TYR A 168 -2.65 -13.39 6.34
C TYR A 168 -2.79 -14.89 6.11
N ASN A 169 -3.01 -15.27 4.84
CA ASN A 169 -3.41 -16.60 4.44
C ASN A 169 -2.27 -17.62 4.53
N ARG A 170 -2.65 -18.88 4.47
CA ARG A 170 -1.69 -19.94 4.15
C ARG A 170 -1.47 -20.03 2.65
N ILE A 171 -0.32 -20.56 2.29
CA ILE A 171 0.02 -20.98 0.94
C ILE A 171 0.42 -22.45 1.04
N ASN A 172 -0.37 -23.33 0.42
CA ASN A 172 -0.14 -24.77 0.43
C ASN A 172 0.11 -25.35 1.85
N GLY A 173 -0.69 -24.91 2.82
CA GLY A 173 -0.67 -25.40 4.20
C GLY A 173 0.11 -24.54 5.20
N THR A 174 1.06 -23.68 4.76
CA THR A 174 1.91 -22.88 5.64
C THR A 174 1.52 -21.40 5.61
N PHE A 175 1.44 -20.76 6.78
CA PHE A 175 1.17 -19.30 6.84
C PHE A 175 2.29 -18.49 6.19
N ALA A 176 1.94 -17.45 5.46
CA ALA A 176 2.89 -16.63 4.71
C ALA A 176 4.03 -16.06 5.57
N SER A 177 3.75 -15.69 6.83
CA SER A 177 4.72 -15.11 7.76
C SER A 177 5.79 -16.08 8.29
N GLU A 178 5.57 -17.39 8.11
CA GLU A 178 6.51 -18.45 8.55
C GLU A 178 6.86 -19.42 7.40
N HIS A 179 6.59 -19.00 6.16
CA HIS A 179 6.81 -19.82 4.98
C HIS A 179 8.26 -19.71 4.48
N GLU A 180 9.14 -20.58 4.97
CA GLU A 180 10.59 -20.54 4.69
C GLU A 180 10.90 -20.52 3.19
N TRP A 181 10.25 -21.37 2.37
CA TRP A 181 10.48 -21.38 0.93
C TRP A 181 10.14 -20.04 0.27
N LEU A 182 9.05 -19.38 0.66
CA LEU A 182 8.66 -18.07 0.10
C LEU A 182 9.61 -16.95 0.55
N LEU A 183 9.83 -16.83 1.88
CA LEU A 183 10.54 -15.68 2.44
C LEU A 183 12.07 -15.79 2.33
N LYS A 184 12.60 -17.03 2.37
CA LYS A 184 14.06 -17.27 2.29
C LYS A 184 14.47 -17.68 0.88
N THR A 185 13.97 -18.82 0.38
CA THR A 185 14.43 -19.35 -0.91
C THR A 185 14.00 -18.46 -2.07
N VAL A 186 12.72 -18.11 -2.22
CA VAL A 186 12.27 -17.31 -3.36
C VAL A 186 12.68 -15.86 -3.20
N LEU A 187 12.28 -15.22 -2.10
CA LEU A 187 12.44 -13.79 -1.92
C LEU A 187 13.92 -13.40 -1.79
N ARG A 188 14.67 -14.04 -0.89
CA ARG A 188 16.06 -13.65 -0.58
C ARG A 188 17.09 -14.31 -1.49
N GLU A 189 17.07 -15.65 -1.60
CA GLU A 189 18.13 -16.37 -2.32
C GLU A 189 17.99 -16.23 -3.84
N GLN A 190 16.77 -16.35 -4.39
CA GLN A 190 16.55 -16.29 -5.85
C GLN A 190 16.41 -14.87 -6.39
N TRP A 191 15.74 -13.97 -5.65
CA TRP A 191 15.53 -12.60 -6.11
C TRP A 191 16.54 -11.60 -5.56
N GLY A 192 17.32 -11.98 -4.54
CA GLY A 192 18.34 -11.13 -3.95
C GLY A 192 17.77 -10.03 -3.04
N PHE A 193 16.59 -10.22 -2.49
CA PHE A 193 15.98 -9.26 -1.58
C PHE A 193 16.80 -9.10 -0.30
N ASP A 194 17.24 -7.90 -0.01
CA ASP A 194 18.03 -7.54 1.16
C ASP A 194 17.31 -6.59 2.14
N GLY A 195 16.02 -6.42 1.95
CA GLY A 195 15.17 -5.59 2.77
C GLY A 195 14.55 -6.32 3.96
N PHE A 196 13.64 -5.65 4.66
CA PHE A 196 12.91 -6.23 5.79
C PHE A 196 11.58 -6.86 5.36
N VAL A 197 11.18 -7.90 6.08
CA VAL A 197 9.84 -8.50 5.96
C VAL A 197 9.05 -8.15 7.20
N VAL A 198 7.88 -7.56 7.02
CA VAL A 198 6.93 -7.26 8.10
C VAL A 198 5.69 -8.14 7.97
N SER A 199 5.11 -8.59 9.09
CA SER A 199 3.82 -9.27 9.06
C SER A 199 2.68 -8.26 8.81
N ASP A 200 1.61 -8.69 8.14
CA ASP A 200 0.35 -7.96 8.27
C ASP A 200 -0.11 -7.99 9.75
N TRP A 201 -1.08 -7.15 10.11
CA TRP A 201 -1.52 -6.98 11.51
C TRP A 201 -2.06 -8.28 12.09
N PHE A 202 -1.37 -8.81 13.10
CA PHE A 202 -1.68 -10.09 13.73
C PHE A 202 -1.50 -11.31 12.80
N ALA A 203 -0.74 -11.19 11.71
CA ALA A 203 -0.49 -12.29 10.78
C ALA A 203 0.68 -13.20 11.17
N ALA A 204 1.56 -12.78 12.07
CA ALA A 204 2.55 -13.67 12.68
C ALA A 204 1.85 -14.79 13.48
N ARG A 205 2.34 -16.04 13.37
CA ARG A 205 1.71 -17.22 13.99
C ARG A 205 2.63 -18.00 14.93
N SER A 206 3.93 -17.72 14.87
CA SER A 206 4.95 -18.45 15.64
C SER A 206 6.15 -17.55 15.92
N THR A 207 7.04 -17.96 16.81
CA THR A 207 8.31 -17.29 17.09
C THR A 207 9.45 -17.90 16.28
N GLY A 208 9.87 -19.10 16.61
CA GLY A 208 11.00 -19.77 15.96
C GLY A 208 10.84 -19.95 14.45
N PRO A 209 9.74 -20.57 13.96
CA PRO A 209 9.50 -20.72 12.53
C PRO A 209 9.46 -19.39 11.75
N SER A 210 8.90 -18.32 12.34
CA SER A 210 8.87 -17.00 11.72
C SER A 210 10.27 -16.37 11.61
N ILE A 211 11.10 -16.47 12.66
CA ILE A 211 12.49 -16.01 12.66
C ILE A 211 13.28 -16.79 11.60
N LYS A 212 13.18 -18.11 11.61
CA LYS A 212 13.84 -19.00 10.65
C LYS A 212 13.48 -18.71 9.20
N ALA A 213 12.21 -18.36 8.95
CA ALA A 213 11.72 -17.95 7.63
C ALA A 213 12.21 -16.55 7.21
N GLY A 214 12.64 -15.70 8.15
CA GLY A 214 13.17 -14.37 7.87
C GLY A 214 12.15 -13.24 8.01
N LEU A 215 11.12 -13.40 8.86
CA LEU A 215 10.21 -12.33 9.25
C LEU A 215 10.94 -11.35 10.17
N SER A 216 11.16 -10.11 9.74
CA SER A 216 11.99 -9.14 10.45
C SER A 216 11.22 -8.33 11.50
N LEU A 217 9.90 -8.14 11.31
CA LEU A 217 9.07 -7.30 12.18
C LEU A 217 7.67 -7.87 12.34
N GLU A 218 7.26 -8.14 13.59
CA GLU A 218 5.88 -8.46 13.94
C GLU A 218 5.04 -7.21 14.12
N MET A 219 3.87 -7.14 13.46
CA MET A 219 2.92 -6.04 13.62
C MET A 219 1.56 -6.53 14.16
N PRO A 220 0.86 -5.71 14.96
CA PRO A 220 1.17 -4.32 15.37
C PRO A 220 2.18 -4.20 16.51
N GLY A 221 2.89 -5.27 16.86
CA GLY A 221 3.82 -5.34 17.97
C GLY A 221 3.14 -5.77 19.28
N LYS A 222 3.73 -5.41 20.41
CA LYS A 222 3.44 -5.85 21.79
C LYS A 222 4.03 -7.21 22.17
N GLY A 223 4.86 -7.80 21.28
CA GLY A 223 5.58 -9.03 21.59
C GLY A 223 4.68 -10.25 21.75
N GLN A 224 3.63 -10.38 20.93
CA GLN A 224 2.80 -11.56 20.96
C GLN A 224 3.61 -12.81 20.59
N TRP A 225 4.47 -12.68 19.56
CA TRP A 225 5.39 -13.72 19.12
C TRP A 225 6.86 -13.33 19.29
N TYR A 226 7.21 -12.05 19.06
CA TYR A 226 8.58 -11.53 19.17
C TYR A 226 8.83 -10.85 20.55
N GLY A 227 8.28 -11.44 21.62
CA GLY A 227 8.64 -11.08 23.00
C GLY A 227 9.98 -11.71 23.39
N THR A 228 10.78 -11.00 24.19
CA THR A 228 12.13 -11.42 24.58
C THR A 228 12.16 -12.87 25.13
N GLU A 229 11.28 -13.19 26.05
CA GLU A 229 11.21 -14.53 26.67
C GLU A 229 10.92 -15.62 25.63
N ARG A 230 10.01 -15.37 24.69
CA ARG A 230 9.67 -16.32 23.61
C ARG A 230 10.79 -16.54 22.62
N ILE A 231 11.56 -15.48 22.31
CA ILE A 231 12.73 -15.59 21.43
C ILE A 231 13.82 -16.42 22.10
N ILE A 232 14.08 -16.20 23.38
CA ILE A 232 15.04 -16.99 24.15
C ILE A 232 14.60 -18.47 24.18
N GLU A 233 13.33 -18.72 24.52
CA GLU A 233 12.77 -20.08 24.55
C GLU A 233 12.87 -20.77 23.18
N ALA A 234 12.58 -20.06 22.08
CA ALA A 234 12.68 -20.62 20.73
C ALA A 234 14.13 -21.01 20.35
N ILE A 235 15.12 -20.23 20.80
CA ILE A 235 16.54 -20.53 20.60
C ILE A 235 16.97 -21.71 21.48
N GLU A 236 16.57 -21.75 22.75
CA GLU A 236 16.88 -22.84 23.68
C GLU A 236 16.25 -24.19 23.24
N ASN A 237 15.11 -24.14 22.54
CA ASN A 237 14.42 -25.31 21.99
C ASN A 237 14.87 -25.68 20.57
N ASP A 238 15.92 -25.06 20.02
CA ASP A 238 16.41 -25.29 18.65
C ASP A 238 15.36 -25.00 17.54
N GLU A 239 14.34 -24.19 17.82
CA GLU A 239 13.34 -23.77 16.81
C GLU A 239 13.91 -22.75 15.82
N CYS A 240 14.85 -21.92 16.26
CA CYS A 240 15.66 -21.01 15.46
C CYS A 240 17.04 -20.80 16.10
N THR A 241 17.95 -20.16 15.37
CA THR A 241 19.32 -19.90 15.82
C THR A 241 19.55 -18.41 16.09
N GLU A 242 20.55 -18.07 16.92
CA GLU A 242 20.99 -16.67 17.10
C GLU A 242 21.42 -16.05 15.76
N SER A 243 22.04 -16.83 14.85
CA SER A 243 22.45 -16.34 13.53
C SER A 243 21.24 -15.92 12.68
N GLU A 244 20.13 -16.66 12.74
CA GLU A 244 18.89 -16.30 12.02
C GLU A 244 18.24 -15.06 12.64
N LEU A 245 18.29 -14.92 13.95
CA LEU A 245 17.86 -13.68 14.64
C LEU A 245 18.72 -12.48 14.22
N ASP A 246 20.05 -12.64 14.15
CA ASP A 246 20.97 -11.60 13.71
C ASP A 246 20.69 -11.13 12.30
N GLU A 247 20.31 -12.03 11.36
CA GLU A 247 19.96 -11.65 9.99
C GLU A 247 18.72 -10.72 9.95
N ILE A 248 17.67 -11.05 10.68
CA ILE A 248 16.46 -10.20 10.69
C ILE A 248 16.69 -8.87 11.43
N VAL A 249 17.61 -8.84 12.43
CA VAL A 249 18.03 -7.59 13.08
C VAL A 249 18.83 -6.73 12.10
N LYS A 250 19.73 -7.30 11.31
CA LYS A 250 20.46 -6.58 10.26
C LYS A 250 19.54 -5.95 9.23
N ASP A 251 18.45 -6.61 8.85
CA ASP A 251 17.44 -6.04 7.95
C ASP A 251 16.85 -4.75 8.53
N MET A 252 16.50 -4.76 9.81
CA MET A 252 15.95 -3.58 10.49
C MET A 252 16.97 -2.45 10.62
N LEU A 253 18.23 -2.76 10.90
CA LEU A 253 19.32 -1.75 10.95
C LEU A 253 19.59 -1.15 9.56
N ARG A 254 19.58 -1.97 8.52
CA ARG A 254 19.70 -1.53 7.12
C ARG A 254 18.53 -0.61 6.72
N LEU A 255 17.31 -0.95 7.14
CA LEU A 255 16.15 -0.09 6.94
C LEU A 255 16.34 1.28 7.60
N MET A 256 16.80 1.31 8.86
CA MET A 256 17.06 2.56 9.60
C MET A 256 18.14 3.40 8.90
N GLN A 257 19.17 2.76 8.33
CA GLN A 257 20.20 3.44 7.56
C GLN A 257 19.63 4.04 6.26
N ARG A 258 18.90 3.25 5.48
CA ARG A 258 18.29 3.69 4.20
C ARG A 258 17.31 4.86 4.37
N THR A 259 16.57 4.87 5.46
CA THR A 259 15.59 5.91 5.79
C THR A 259 16.17 7.11 6.56
N ASN A 260 17.49 7.16 6.74
CA ASN A 260 18.16 8.18 7.52
C ASN A 260 17.65 8.33 8.98
N ALA A 261 17.05 7.30 9.55
CA ALA A 261 16.54 7.33 10.92
C ALA A 261 17.67 7.58 11.94
N PHE A 262 18.87 7.04 11.73
CA PHE A 262 20.05 7.32 12.57
C PHE A 262 20.47 8.79 12.56
N ASN A 263 20.11 9.55 11.55
CA ASN A 263 20.39 10.97 11.42
C ASN A 263 19.26 11.85 12.00
N GLY A 264 18.31 11.26 12.71
CA GLY A 264 17.19 11.97 13.32
C GLY A 264 16.10 12.39 12.34
N VAL A 265 16.07 11.81 11.13
CA VAL A 265 14.97 11.99 10.18
C VAL A 265 13.74 11.23 10.69
N GLY A 266 12.57 11.80 10.49
CA GLY A 266 11.28 11.22 10.91
C GLY A 266 10.84 11.62 12.33
N GLY A 267 9.66 11.18 12.72
CA GLY A 267 9.03 11.59 13.97
C GLY A 267 8.51 13.04 13.95
N GLY A 268 8.07 13.53 15.09
CA GLY A 268 7.57 14.89 15.24
C GLY A 268 6.07 15.05 14.96
N LYS A 269 5.61 16.31 14.91
CA LYS A 269 4.19 16.61 14.63
C LYS A 269 3.90 16.47 13.15
N GLU A 270 2.78 15.84 12.85
CA GLU A 270 2.27 15.74 11.49
C GLU A 270 2.00 17.12 10.89
N LYS A 271 2.37 17.28 9.64
CA LYS A 271 2.09 18.45 8.81
C LYS A 271 1.23 18.05 7.63
N GLN A 272 0.63 19.03 6.98
CA GLN A 272 -0.05 18.86 5.70
C GLN A 272 0.67 19.75 4.65
N ILE A 273 0.70 19.31 3.40
CA ILE A 273 1.37 20.02 2.30
C ILE A 273 0.35 20.75 1.45
N ASP A 274 -0.63 20.13 0.85
CA ASP A 274 -1.65 20.70 -0.04
C ASP A 274 -1.09 21.70 -1.09
N SER A 275 -0.07 21.30 -1.83
CA SER A 275 0.54 22.14 -2.86
C SER A 275 -0.29 22.15 -4.16
N ALA A 276 -0.05 23.17 -5.00
CA ALA A 276 -0.67 23.26 -6.33
C ALA A 276 -0.17 22.15 -7.25
N GLU A 277 1.12 21.82 -7.14
CA GLU A 277 1.79 20.78 -7.92
C GLU A 277 1.20 19.42 -7.62
N HIS A 278 1.02 19.08 -6.33
CA HIS A 278 0.35 17.82 -5.92
C HIS A 278 -1.06 17.73 -6.49
N ARG A 279 -1.84 18.81 -6.41
CA ARG A 279 -3.21 18.81 -6.95
C ARG A 279 -3.26 18.62 -8.45
N GLU A 280 -2.30 19.22 -9.18
CA GLU A 280 -2.20 19.08 -10.64
C GLU A 280 -1.82 17.64 -11.02
N LEU A 281 -0.81 17.07 -10.38
CA LEU A 281 -0.39 15.70 -10.62
C LEU A 281 -1.51 14.68 -10.33
N ILE A 282 -2.23 14.85 -9.20
CA ILE A 282 -3.38 13.99 -8.85
C ILE A 282 -4.48 14.11 -9.91
N ARG A 283 -4.78 15.31 -10.38
CA ARG A 283 -5.77 15.55 -11.43
C ARG A 283 -5.35 14.94 -12.75
N HIS A 284 -4.07 15.06 -13.11
CA HIS A 284 -3.49 14.44 -14.30
C HIS A 284 -3.65 12.92 -14.25
N ALA A 285 -3.23 12.30 -13.17
CA ALA A 285 -3.35 10.85 -12.96
C ALA A 285 -4.81 10.36 -13.04
N ALA A 286 -5.75 11.09 -12.44
CA ALA A 286 -7.17 10.76 -12.51
C ALA A 286 -7.72 10.86 -13.94
N THR A 287 -7.26 11.86 -14.70
CA THR A 287 -7.69 12.07 -16.09
C THR A 287 -7.12 10.98 -16.99
N GLU A 288 -5.84 10.66 -16.86
CA GLU A 288 -5.17 9.63 -17.66
C GLU A 288 -5.73 8.23 -17.38
N GLY A 289 -6.08 7.93 -16.13
CA GLY A 289 -6.70 6.67 -15.76
C GLY A 289 -8.20 6.55 -16.12
N THR A 290 -8.81 7.61 -16.69
CA THR A 290 -10.22 7.59 -17.10
C THR A 290 -10.36 7.15 -18.56
N VAL A 291 -10.91 5.96 -18.78
CA VAL A 291 -11.07 5.37 -20.12
C VAL A 291 -12.46 5.64 -20.67
N LEU A 292 -12.54 6.32 -21.83
CA LEU A 292 -13.79 6.56 -22.56
C LEU A 292 -14.12 5.34 -23.43
N ILE A 293 -14.96 4.44 -22.92
CA ILE A 293 -15.29 3.17 -23.59
C ILE A 293 -16.24 3.37 -24.77
N LYS A 294 -17.20 4.29 -24.64
CA LYS A 294 -18.20 4.59 -25.68
C LYS A 294 -18.54 6.07 -25.68
N ASN A 295 -18.60 6.68 -26.86
CA ASN A 295 -19.06 8.04 -27.07
C ASN A 295 -19.76 8.19 -28.44
N ASP A 296 -21.03 8.50 -28.43
CA ASP A 296 -21.84 8.71 -29.64
C ASP A 296 -21.88 10.22 -30.02
N GLY A 297 -20.82 10.97 -29.69
CA GLY A 297 -20.68 12.40 -30.00
C GLY A 297 -21.21 13.36 -28.95
N VAL A 298 -21.61 12.87 -27.75
CA VAL A 298 -22.07 13.71 -26.64
C VAL A 298 -20.89 14.39 -25.92
N LEU A 299 -19.74 13.72 -25.85
CA LEU A 299 -18.52 14.26 -25.25
C LEU A 299 -17.53 14.74 -26.33
N PRO A 300 -16.80 15.83 -26.09
CA PRO A 300 -16.84 16.70 -24.90
C PRO A 300 -18.13 17.52 -24.80
N LEU A 301 -18.60 17.76 -23.58
CA LEU A 301 -19.75 18.63 -23.36
C LEU A 301 -19.38 20.07 -23.73
N ASN A 302 -20.26 20.71 -24.55
CA ASN A 302 -20.18 22.16 -24.73
C ASN A 302 -21.01 22.85 -23.65
N PRO A 303 -20.38 23.58 -22.71
CA PRO A 303 -21.09 24.24 -21.61
C PRO A 303 -22.19 25.21 -22.06
N ASP A 304 -22.04 25.79 -23.25
CA ASP A 304 -22.97 26.76 -23.80
C ASP A 304 -24.18 26.11 -24.56
N ALA A 305 -24.13 24.77 -24.74
CA ALA A 305 -25.16 24.07 -25.51
C ALA A 305 -26.35 23.58 -24.68
N PHE A 306 -26.34 23.79 -23.37
CA PHE A 306 -27.46 23.38 -22.48
C PHE A 306 -27.74 24.40 -21.39
N GLU A 307 -29.02 24.57 -21.08
CA GLU A 307 -29.47 25.44 -20.00
C GLU A 307 -29.57 24.71 -18.65
N THR A 308 -29.75 23.40 -18.70
CA THR A 308 -29.94 22.58 -17.50
C THR A 308 -29.19 21.27 -17.61
N LEU A 309 -28.46 20.92 -16.54
CA LEU A 309 -27.79 19.66 -16.41
C LEU A 309 -28.31 18.88 -15.20
N ALA A 310 -28.84 17.68 -15.44
CA ALA A 310 -29.31 16.79 -14.40
C ALA A 310 -28.19 15.83 -13.98
N LEU A 311 -27.81 15.84 -12.69
CA LEU A 311 -26.89 14.90 -12.08
C LEU A 311 -27.68 13.89 -11.25
N ILE A 312 -27.56 12.60 -11.59
CA ILE A 312 -28.36 11.54 -10.98
C ILE A 312 -27.42 10.53 -10.29
N GLY A 313 -27.71 10.22 -9.05
CA GLY A 313 -27.00 9.20 -8.28
C GLY A 313 -26.37 9.70 -6.98
N PRO A 314 -26.11 8.80 -6.02
CA PRO A 314 -25.62 9.16 -4.69
C PRO A 314 -24.24 9.83 -4.71
N ASN A 315 -23.40 9.50 -5.68
CA ASN A 315 -22.07 10.04 -5.79
C ASN A 315 -22.00 11.40 -6.51
N ALA A 316 -23.11 11.91 -7.03
CA ALA A 316 -23.14 13.20 -7.70
C ALA A 316 -22.73 14.36 -6.77
N ARG A 317 -23.15 14.34 -5.51
CA ARG A 317 -22.82 15.35 -4.48
C ARG A 317 -21.66 14.94 -3.57
N SER A 318 -21.55 13.64 -3.25
CA SER A 318 -20.53 13.10 -2.35
C SER A 318 -19.68 12.10 -3.10
N ALA A 319 -18.52 12.53 -3.59
CA ALA A 319 -17.61 11.64 -4.29
C ALA A 319 -17.08 10.51 -3.37
N LYS A 320 -17.06 9.30 -3.90
CA LYS A 320 -16.36 8.18 -3.27
C LYS A 320 -14.93 8.14 -3.81
N ILE A 321 -13.99 8.60 -3.02
CA ILE A 321 -12.58 8.73 -3.44
C ILE A 321 -11.75 7.47 -3.18
N MET A 322 -12.27 6.55 -2.37
CA MET A 322 -11.59 5.29 -2.03
C MET A 322 -12.58 4.27 -1.45
N GLY A 323 -12.12 3.01 -1.31
CA GLY A 323 -12.91 1.92 -0.71
C GLY A 323 -12.90 1.86 0.83
N GLY A 324 -12.08 2.67 1.51
CA GLY A 324 -11.98 2.67 2.97
C GLY A 324 -11.01 1.64 3.53
N GLY A 325 -11.28 1.11 4.74
CA GLY A 325 -10.40 0.15 5.43
C GLY A 325 -9.04 0.75 5.82
N SER A 326 -7.99 -0.08 5.79
CA SER A 326 -6.61 0.35 6.10
C SER A 326 -6.07 1.39 5.11
N ALA A 327 -6.55 1.37 3.86
CA ALA A 327 -6.23 2.36 2.83
C ALA A 327 -6.92 3.73 3.05
N GLY A 328 -7.85 3.84 4.01
CA GLY A 328 -8.61 5.06 4.25
C GLY A 328 -7.74 6.22 4.70
N VAL A 329 -7.82 7.36 4.00
CA VAL A 329 -7.14 8.60 4.34
C VAL A 329 -8.12 9.76 4.43
N ARG A 330 -7.75 10.82 5.14
CA ARG A 330 -8.47 12.09 5.12
C ARG A 330 -7.85 12.98 4.05
N SER A 331 -8.55 13.12 2.91
CA SER A 331 -8.07 13.98 1.84
C SER A 331 -8.16 15.47 2.19
N TYR A 332 -7.30 16.29 1.61
CA TYR A 332 -7.40 17.76 1.70
C TYR A 332 -8.70 18.25 1.10
N ARG A 333 -9.03 17.70 -0.06
CA ARG A 333 -10.19 18.09 -0.85
C ARG A 333 -10.91 16.85 -1.32
N ASN A 334 -12.23 16.94 -1.33
CA ASN A 334 -13.10 15.94 -1.91
C ASN A 334 -13.95 16.64 -2.97
N VAL A 335 -13.52 16.51 -4.24
CA VAL A 335 -14.20 17.15 -5.38
C VAL A 335 -15.29 16.22 -5.88
N SER A 336 -16.54 16.65 -5.74
CA SER A 336 -17.69 15.90 -6.29
C SER A 336 -17.94 16.26 -7.77
N PRO A 337 -18.58 15.36 -8.54
CA PRO A 337 -19.03 15.70 -9.89
C PRO A 337 -19.85 17.01 -9.95
N LEU A 338 -20.71 17.23 -8.97
CA LEU A 338 -21.50 18.46 -8.87
C LEU A 338 -20.62 19.69 -8.71
N SER A 339 -19.66 19.68 -7.77
CA SER A 339 -18.78 20.84 -7.55
C SER A 339 -17.89 21.10 -8.76
N ALA A 340 -17.33 20.04 -9.38
CA ALA A 340 -16.47 20.18 -10.55
C ALA A 340 -17.19 20.74 -11.77
N LEU A 341 -18.43 20.34 -11.99
CA LEU A 341 -19.24 20.85 -13.08
C LEU A 341 -19.67 22.30 -12.82
N ALA A 342 -20.09 22.61 -11.57
CA ALA A 342 -20.48 23.97 -11.19
C ALA A 342 -19.35 25.00 -11.36
N GLU A 343 -18.09 24.58 -11.20
CA GLU A 343 -16.93 25.44 -11.43
C GLU A 343 -16.62 25.69 -12.92
N ARG A 344 -17.06 24.79 -13.80
CA ARG A 344 -16.67 24.78 -15.23
C ARG A 344 -17.79 25.16 -16.21
N THR A 345 -19.02 25.16 -15.76
CA THR A 345 -20.17 25.53 -16.56
C THR A 345 -20.79 26.81 -15.99
N ASN A 346 -21.29 27.69 -16.85
CA ASN A 346 -22.10 28.83 -16.40
C ASN A 346 -23.38 28.28 -15.78
N PRO A 347 -23.61 28.47 -14.47
CA PRO A 347 -24.67 27.77 -13.78
C PRO A 347 -26.04 28.36 -14.15
N VAL A 348 -26.86 27.58 -14.81
CA VAL A 348 -28.26 27.98 -15.00
C VAL A 348 -29.18 27.19 -14.07
N SER A 349 -28.96 25.92 -13.90
CA SER A 349 -29.69 25.12 -12.88
C SER A 349 -29.05 23.72 -12.74
N TYR A 350 -28.82 23.28 -11.50
CA TYR A 350 -28.39 21.90 -11.21
C TYR A 350 -29.49 21.21 -10.43
N THR A 351 -30.06 20.14 -10.98
CA THR A 351 -30.98 19.26 -10.27
C THR A 351 -30.22 18.00 -9.84
N HIS A 352 -30.23 17.75 -8.55
CA HIS A 352 -29.67 16.54 -7.96
C HIS A 352 -30.82 15.59 -7.57
N LEU A 353 -30.83 14.40 -8.17
CA LEU A 353 -31.80 13.36 -7.88
C LEU A 353 -31.08 12.16 -7.25
N THR A 354 -31.51 11.79 -6.04
CA THR A 354 -31.18 10.48 -5.47
C THR A 354 -32.34 9.55 -5.75
N LEU A 355 -32.10 8.49 -6.52
CA LEU A 355 -33.06 7.41 -6.62
C LEU A 355 -33.15 6.71 -5.27
N PRO A 356 -34.37 6.39 -4.78
CA PRO A 356 -34.51 5.61 -3.56
C PRO A 356 -33.84 4.26 -3.77
N THR A 357 -32.80 3.97 -2.98
CA THR A 357 -32.24 2.63 -2.86
C THR A 357 -33.36 1.78 -2.21
N LYS A 358 -33.93 0.83 -2.95
CA LYS A 358 -34.65 -0.25 -2.30
C LYS A 358 -33.67 -1.00 -1.41
N ALA A 359 -33.96 -1.01 -0.11
CA ALA A 359 -33.30 -1.82 0.88
C ALA A 359 -33.42 -3.30 0.56
#